data_fcadcac094e16a47af23f313fd1d2d86
#
_entry.id   fcadcac094e16a47af23f313fd1d2d86
#
_cell.length_a   1.000
_cell.length_b   1.000
_cell.length_c   1.000
_cell.angle_alpha   90.00
_cell.angle_beta   90.00
_cell.angle_gamma   90.00
#
_symmetry.space_group_name_H-M   'P 1'
#
loop_
_entity.id
_entity.type
_entity.pdbx_description
1 polymer ?
#
loop_
_entity_poly.entity_id
_entity_poly.type
_entity_poly.pdbx_seq_one_letter_code
_entity_poly.pdbx_strand_id
1 'polypeptide(L)'
;GNLFATGNVAITGPVHSLLLTADAVTAKTGQLHIPMSGAATAGKSANLLKFIEPVRNVYIDPYEAMLAKLQDKEHHAGDFKVRLKVEASPNVEAFVEVDRSTGNVLSGQGNGLIELEAGEDIFNIYGDYTLTSGKYNFSALGLVSREFNIQSGSSISFSGDIMQSSLDIDAIYNTKTSLSTLLADESSVGTRRNVECGIKITEKLSNPRLE
;
A
#
# COMPACT_ATOMS: atom_id res chain seq x y z
N GLY A 1 5.93 5.54 -8.92
CA GLY A 1 4.68 5.25 -9.63
C GLY A 1 4.13 6.49 -10.30
N ASN A 2 3.34 6.28 -11.34
CA ASN A 2 2.63 7.33 -12.05
C ASN A 2 1.14 7.07 -11.90
N LEU A 3 0.43 7.97 -11.20
CA LEU A 3 -1.00 7.88 -11.03
C LEU A 3 -1.66 9.13 -11.65
N PHE A 4 -2.66 8.92 -12.49
CA PHE A 4 -3.47 9.97 -13.06
C PHE A 4 -4.87 9.90 -12.45
N ALA A 5 -5.33 11.01 -11.91
CA ALA A 5 -6.65 11.11 -11.33
C ALA A 5 -7.31 12.43 -11.74
N THR A 6 -8.62 12.42 -11.79
CA THR A 6 -9.45 13.60 -11.98
C THR A 6 -10.28 13.81 -10.73
N GLY A 7 -10.31 15.03 -10.22
CA GLY A 7 -11.03 15.28 -8.97
C GLY A 7 -10.89 16.70 -8.48
N ASN A 8 -11.32 16.91 -7.26
CA ASN A 8 -11.25 18.19 -6.57
C ASN A 8 -10.27 18.11 -5.40
N VAL A 9 -9.47 19.15 -5.24
CA VAL A 9 -8.54 19.29 -4.11
C VAL A 9 -8.82 20.59 -3.42
N ALA A 10 -8.92 20.56 -2.10
CA ALA A 10 -9.06 21.77 -1.28
C ALA A 10 -8.06 21.72 -0.12
N ILE A 11 -7.49 22.88 0.19
CA ILE A 11 -6.65 23.09 1.37
C ILE A 11 -7.36 24.12 2.24
N THR A 12 -7.64 23.76 3.47
CA THR A 12 -8.38 24.59 4.43
C THR A 12 -7.68 24.60 5.78
N GLY A 13 -7.96 25.62 6.57
CA GLY A 13 -7.41 25.80 7.91
C GLY A 13 -6.37 26.89 8.03
N PRO A 14 -6.01 27.26 9.26
CA PRO A 14 -4.94 28.22 9.53
C PRO A 14 -3.56 27.61 9.19
N VAL A 15 -2.55 28.46 8.96
CA VAL A 15 -1.20 28.03 8.53
C VAL A 15 -0.55 26.99 9.45
N HIS A 16 -0.92 27.00 10.73
CA HIS A 16 -0.41 26.04 11.74
C HIS A 16 -1.26 24.77 11.88
N SER A 17 -2.39 24.66 11.16
CA SER A 17 -3.23 23.46 11.15
C SER A 17 -3.97 23.36 9.81
N LEU A 18 -3.33 22.75 8.84
CA LEU A 18 -3.83 22.63 7.47
C LEU A 18 -4.50 21.26 7.28
N LEU A 19 -5.67 21.28 6.66
CA LEU A 19 -6.38 20.11 6.19
C LEU A 19 -6.40 20.12 4.66
N LEU A 20 -5.75 19.13 4.05
CA LEU A 20 -5.89 18.82 2.63
C LEU A 20 -7.02 17.79 2.47
N THR A 21 -8.02 18.14 1.69
CA THR A 21 -9.07 17.20 1.27
C THR A 21 -8.98 17.00 -0.23
N ALA A 22 -9.08 15.75 -0.68
CA ALA A 22 -9.11 15.45 -2.11
C ALA A 22 -10.13 14.33 -2.39
N ASP A 23 -11.00 14.59 -3.37
CA ASP A 23 -11.90 13.60 -3.94
C ASP A 23 -11.46 13.35 -5.37
N ALA A 24 -11.05 12.12 -5.67
CA ALA A 24 -10.44 11.80 -6.94
C ALA A 24 -10.96 10.48 -7.51
N VAL A 25 -11.05 10.41 -8.84
CA VAL A 25 -11.32 9.19 -9.60
C VAL A 25 -10.09 8.91 -10.45
N THR A 26 -9.60 7.68 -10.44
CA THR A 26 -8.48 7.29 -11.29
C THR A 26 -8.87 7.33 -12.76
N ALA A 27 -8.13 8.08 -13.58
CA ALA A 27 -8.59 8.47 -14.92
C ALA A 27 -7.91 7.71 -16.08
N LYS A 28 -6.68 7.24 -15.90
CA LYS A 28 -5.87 6.59 -16.95
C LYS A 28 -5.04 5.45 -16.37
N THR A 29 -4.44 4.67 -17.25
CA THR A 29 -3.43 3.67 -16.87
C THR A 29 -2.35 4.30 -16.00
N GLY A 30 -2.12 3.69 -14.86
CA GLY A 30 -1.12 4.15 -13.90
C GLY A 30 -0.59 3.00 -13.06
N GLN A 31 0.45 3.30 -12.31
CA GLN A 31 1.07 2.36 -11.37
C GLN A 31 1.23 3.03 -10.01
N LEU A 32 0.74 2.35 -8.97
CA LEU A 32 0.86 2.78 -7.60
C LEU A 32 1.72 1.77 -6.83
N HIS A 33 2.81 2.22 -6.21
CA HIS A 33 3.67 1.40 -5.37
C HIS A 33 3.45 1.74 -3.90
N ILE A 34 3.06 0.75 -3.11
CA ILE A 34 2.77 0.89 -1.67
C ILE A 34 3.77 0.01 -0.89
N PRO A 35 4.75 0.62 -0.21
CA PRO A 35 5.65 -0.13 0.66
C PRO A 35 4.98 -0.40 2.01
N MET A 36 4.66 -1.66 2.32
CA MET A 36 4.09 -2.04 3.62
C MET A 36 5.07 -1.87 4.79
N SER A 37 6.36 -2.03 4.54
CA SER A 37 7.42 -1.88 5.55
C SER A 37 7.63 -0.44 6.04
N GLY A 38 6.96 0.54 5.42
CA GLY A 38 7.05 1.96 5.76
C GLY A 38 5.82 2.54 6.46
N ALA A 39 4.75 1.77 6.68
CA ALA A 39 3.52 2.30 7.28
C ALA A 39 3.75 2.92 8.67
N ALA A 40 4.67 2.34 9.48
CA ALA A 40 5.08 2.91 10.77
C ALA A 40 6.00 4.14 10.63
N THR A 41 6.57 4.40 9.45
CA THR A 41 7.51 5.50 9.19
C THR A 41 6.85 6.62 8.36
N ALA A 42 5.73 6.34 7.70
CA ALA A 42 5.00 7.31 6.88
C ALA A 42 4.49 8.49 7.74
N GLY A 43 4.09 8.25 9.00
CA GLY A 43 3.74 9.31 9.93
C GLY A 43 4.92 10.19 10.36
N LYS A 44 6.16 9.68 10.26
CA LYS A 44 7.37 10.44 10.64
C LYS A 44 8.07 11.14 9.46
N SER A 45 7.67 10.84 8.23
CA SER A 45 8.32 11.37 7.01
C SER A 45 7.45 12.34 6.20
N ALA A 46 6.31 12.75 6.71
CA ALA A 46 5.41 13.68 6.04
C ALA A 46 5.87 15.15 6.12
N ASN A 47 7.16 15.41 5.96
CA ASN A 47 7.64 16.73 5.50
C ASN A 47 7.39 16.87 3.99
N LEU A 48 6.14 16.71 3.57
CA LEU A 48 5.68 16.83 2.18
C LEU A 48 5.73 18.26 1.67
N LEU A 49 5.76 19.25 2.56
CA LEU A 49 5.86 20.66 2.21
C LEU A 49 6.97 21.31 3.05
N LYS A 50 8.10 21.56 2.44
CA LYS A 50 9.14 22.42 3.00
C LYS A 50 8.87 23.85 2.52
N PHE A 51 8.30 24.68 3.38
CA PHE A 51 8.22 26.12 3.12
C PHE A 51 9.64 26.69 3.19
N ILE A 52 10.14 27.16 2.05
CA ILE A 52 11.41 27.88 1.99
C ILE A 52 11.06 29.37 2.14
N GLU A 53 11.34 29.92 3.30
CA GLU A 53 11.32 31.36 3.44
C GLU A 53 12.43 31.98 2.57
N PRO A 54 12.15 33.04 1.81
CA PRO A 54 13.20 33.73 1.05
C PRO A 54 14.23 34.29 2.02
N VAL A 55 15.48 33.84 1.89
CA VAL A 55 16.61 34.30 2.69
C VAL A 55 16.76 35.81 2.45
N ARG A 56 16.21 36.63 3.35
CA ARG A 56 16.64 38.01 3.47
C ARG A 56 17.98 37.99 4.17
N ASN A 57 19.02 38.50 3.51
CA ASN A 57 20.32 38.75 4.13
C ASN A 57 20.18 39.93 5.13
N VAL A 58 19.59 39.65 6.27
CA VAL A 58 19.57 40.54 7.43
C VAL A 58 20.66 40.01 8.37
N TYR A 59 21.57 40.90 8.74
CA TYR A 59 22.54 40.59 9.79
C TYR A 59 21.76 40.26 11.06
N ILE A 60 21.78 39.02 11.47
CA ILE A 60 21.14 38.53 12.70
C ILE A 60 22.25 38.47 13.78
N ASP A 61 22.03 39.18 14.88
CA ASP A 61 22.91 39.07 16.05
C ASP A 61 23.03 37.61 16.47
N PRO A 62 24.25 37.07 16.70
CA PRO A 62 24.46 35.69 17.13
C PRO A 62 23.67 35.31 18.39
N TYR A 63 23.40 36.27 19.28
CA TYR A 63 22.61 36.05 20.49
C TYR A 63 21.12 35.91 20.18
N GLU A 64 20.57 36.73 19.28
CA GLU A 64 19.21 36.57 18.80
C GLU A 64 19.01 35.31 17.99
N ALA A 65 20.00 34.88 17.21
CA ALA A 65 19.99 33.60 16.50
C ALA A 65 19.98 32.41 17.45
N MET A 66 20.65 32.54 18.60
CA MET A 66 20.63 31.50 19.63
C MET A 66 19.30 31.46 20.39
N LEU A 67 18.70 32.60 20.71
CA LEU A 67 17.39 32.71 21.31
C LEU A 67 16.29 32.18 20.37
N ALA A 68 16.36 32.53 19.09
CA ALA A 68 15.45 32.02 18.07
C ALA A 68 15.52 30.48 17.96
N LYS A 69 16.73 29.89 18.03
CA LYS A 69 16.90 28.42 18.06
C LYS A 69 16.39 27.76 19.33
N LEU A 70 16.35 28.45 20.45
CA LEU A 70 15.76 27.95 21.70
C LEU A 70 14.23 28.06 21.66
N GLN A 71 13.70 29.10 21.02
CA GLN A 71 12.25 29.27 20.80
C GLN A 71 11.71 28.38 19.70
N ASP A 72 12.49 28.09 18.67
CA ASP A 72 12.12 27.18 17.56
C ASP A 72 11.91 25.72 18.00
N LYS A 73 12.42 25.34 19.17
CA LYS A 73 12.11 24.03 19.78
C LYS A 73 10.69 23.92 20.30
N GLU A 74 9.97 25.02 20.43
CA GLU A 74 8.55 25.05 20.81
C GLU A 74 7.61 25.34 19.63
N HIS A 75 8.12 25.58 18.43
CA HIS A 75 7.30 25.64 17.24
C HIS A 75 6.92 24.19 16.87
N HIS A 76 5.76 23.79 17.31
CA HIS A 76 5.07 22.61 16.87
C HIS A 76 5.03 22.67 15.33
N ALA A 77 5.64 21.69 14.67
CA ALA A 77 5.45 21.47 13.26
C ALA A 77 3.93 21.49 13.01
N GLY A 78 3.49 22.40 12.14
CA GLY A 78 2.04 22.64 11.97
C GLY A 78 1.32 21.33 11.71
N ASP A 79 0.20 21.11 12.39
CA ASP A 79 -0.60 19.90 12.23
C ASP A 79 -1.15 19.86 10.79
N PHE A 80 -0.56 18.97 9.98
CA PHE A 80 -0.97 18.77 8.59
C PHE A 80 -1.75 17.48 8.49
N LYS A 81 -3.03 17.59 8.15
CA LYS A 81 -3.93 16.45 7.97
C LYS A 81 -4.29 16.29 6.49
N VAL A 82 -4.34 15.06 6.05
CA VAL A 82 -4.77 14.68 4.70
C VAL A 82 -6.00 13.80 4.82
N ARG A 83 -7.04 14.13 4.10
CA ARG A 83 -8.19 13.26 3.85
C ARG A 83 -8.35 13.10 2.35
N LEU A 84 -8.14 11.88 1.89
CA LEU A 84 -8.19 11.54 0.48
C LEU A 84 -9.28 10.48 0.27
N LYS A 85 -10.19 10.77 -0.65
CA LYS A 85 -11.19 9.82 -1.13
C LYS A 85 -10.90 9.50 -2.59
N VAL A 86 -10.64 8.23 -2.88
CA VAL A 86 -10.27 7.77 -4.22
C VAL A 86 -11.22 6.69 -4.67
N GLU A 87 -11.87 6.94 -5.80
CA GLU A 87 -12.53 5.89 -6.56
C GLU A 87 -11.51 5.27 -7.51
N ALA A 88 -11.07 4.07 -7.15
CA ALA A 88 -10.11 3.30 -7.94
C ALA A 88 -10.81 2.58 -9.10
N SER A 89 -10.22 2.65 -10.28
CA SER A 89 -10.65 1.94 -11.47
C SER A 89 -9.65 0.84 -11.84
N PRO A 90 -10.06 -0.20 -12.61
CA PRO A 90 -9.16 -1.28 -13.03
C PRO A 90 -8.03 -0.86 -13.97
N ASN A 91 -7.96 0.42 -14.35
CA ASN A 91 -6.89 0.95 -15.19
C ASN A 91 -5.58 1.20 -14.43
N VAL A 92 -5.62 1.14 -13.10
CA VAL A 92 -4.45 1.35 -12.25
C VAL A 92 -4.00 0.01 -11.68
N GLU A 93 -2.73 -0.30 -11.87
CA GLU A 93 -2.09 -1.45 -11.26
C GLU A 93 -1.43 -1.03 -9.94
N ALA A 94 -1.84 -1.65 -8.85
CA ALA A 94 -1.25 -1.44 -7.54
C ALA A 94 -0.17 -2.50 -7.27
N PHE A 95 0.97 -2.07 -6.76
CA PHE A 95 2.07 -2.93 -6.31
C PHE A 95 2.23 -2.73 -4.81
N VAL A 96 2.02 -3.78 -4.04
CA VAL A 96 2.19 -3.78 -2.59
C VAL A 96 3.42 -4.59 -2.24
N GLU A 97 4.46 -3.94 -1.74
CA GLU A 97 5.66 -4.62 -1.24
C GLU A 97 5.35 -5.18 0.16
N VAL A 98 4.96 -6.46 0.23
CA VAL A 98 4.60 -7.12 1.48
C VAL A 98 5.82 -7.30 2.38
N ASP A 99 6.93 -7.73 1.79
CA ASP A 99 8.21 -7.85 2.48
C ASP A 99 9.37 -7.52 1.53
N ARG A 100 10.02 -6.40 1.78
CA ARG A 100 11.14 -5.92 0.97
C ARG A 100 12.37 -6.80 1.07
N SER A 101 12.58 -7.46 2.20
CA SER A 101 13.77 -8.30 2.44
C SER A 101 13.72 -9.59 1.65
N THR A 102 12.54 -10.14 1.45
CA THR A 102 12.30 -11.37 0.69
C THR A 102 11.89 -11.11 -0.75
N GLY A 103 11.54 -9.86 -1.10
CA GLY A 103 11.05 -9.49 -2.42
C GLY A 103 9.60 -9.95 -2.68
N ASN A 104 8.82 -10.16 -1.63
CA ASN A 104 7.41 -10.52 -1.76
C ASN A 104 6.58 -9.33 -2.19
N VAL A 105 6.02 -9.41 -3.40
CA VAL A 105 5.23 -8.34 -4.01
C VAL A 105 3.88 -8.88 -4.44
N LEU A 106 2.84 -8.18 -4.02
CA LEU A 106 1.48 -8.33 -4.52
C LEU A 106 1.24 -7.26 -5.58
N SER A 107 0.86 -7.63 -6.78
CA SER A 107 0.39 -6.70 -7.78
C SER A 107 -1.03 -7.02 -8.19
N GLY A 108 -1.81 -6.01 -8.54
CA GLY A 108 -3.17 -6.24 -8.97
C GLY A 108 -3.87 -5.00 -9.51
N GLN A 109 -4.90 -5.25 -10.29
CA GLN A 109 -5.84 -4.28 -10.80
C GLN A 109 -7.21 -4.57 -10.22
N GLY A 110 -7.96 -3.52 -9.93
CA GLY A 110 -9.26 -3.68 -9.31
C GLY A 110 -10.02 -2.37 -9.23
N ASN A 111 -11.15 -2.42 -8.56
CA ASN A 111 -12.00 -1.27 -8.33
C ASN A 111 -12.43 -1.20 -6.87
N GLY A 112 -12.67 0.00 -6.42
CA GLY A 112 -13.11 0.24 -5.05
C GLY A 112 -13.16 1.71 -4.70
N LEU A 113 -13.78 2.00 -3.59
CA LEU A 113 -13.80 3.32 -2.99
C LEU A 113 -12.94 3.27 -1.73
N ILE A 114 -11.83 4.00 -1.75
CA ILE A 114 -10.85 4.03 -0.68
C ILE A 114 -10.79 5.42 -0.08
N GLU A 115 -10.91 5.51 1.22
CA GLU A 115 -10.73 6.72 2.00
C GLU A 115 -9.47 6.60 2.85
N LEU A 116 -8.57 7.57 2.72
CA LEU A 116 -7.32 7.67 3.48
C LEU A 116 -7.38 8.88 4.40
N GLU A 117 -7.05 8.67 5.66
CA GLU A 117 -6.79 9.74 6.61
C GLU A 117 -5.34 9.64 7.11
N ALA A 118 -4.57 10.70 6.91
CA ALA A 118 -3.19 10.77 7.36
C ALA A 118 -2.92 12.07 8.10
N GLY A 119 -2.07 11.99 9.12
CA GLY A 119 -1.62 13.11 9.96
C GLY A 119 -0.33 12.74 10.67
N GLU A 120 0.06 13.52 11.67
CA GLU A 120 1.32 13.31 12.39
C GLU A 120 1.42 11.90 13.00
N ASP A 121 0.35 11.45 13.68
CA ASP A 121 0.28 10.15 14.34
C ASP A 121 -0.89 9.28 13.83
N ILE A 122 -1.55 9.70 12.75
CA ILE A 122 -2.74 9.04 12.22
C ILE A 122 -2.45 8.56 10.80
N PHE A 123 -2.71 7.27 10.56
CA PHE A 123 -2.73 6.70 9.21
C PHE A 123 -3.81 5.63 9.17
N ASN A 124 -4.96 6.00 8.66
CA ASN A 124 -6.12 5.12 8.57
C ASN A 124 -6.57 4.97 7.11
N ILE A 125 -6.97 3.78 6.74
CA ILE A 125 -7.55 3.46 5.43
C ILE A 125 -8.91 2.82 5.67
N TYR A 126 -9.91 3.24 4.89
CA TYR A 126 -11.27 2.69 4.94
C TYR A 126 -11.75 2.37 3.54
N GLY A 127 -12.67 1.42 3.43
CA GLY A 127 -13.33 1.07 2.19
C GLY A 127 -13.01 -0.33 1.71
N ASP A 128 -13.59 -0.68 0.57
CA ASP A 128 -13.47 -2.00 -0.03
C ASP A 128 -12.78 -1.91 -1.39
N TYR A 129 -11.90 -2.85 -1.65
CA TYR A 129 -11.21 -2.98 -2.93
C TYR A 129 -11.37 -4.39 -3.46
N THR A 130 -11.96 -4.51 -4.65
CA THR A 130 -12.17 -5.79 -5.33
C THR A 130 -11.20 -5.93 -6.50
N LEU A 131 -10.41 -6.99 -6.50
CA LEU A 131 -9.45 -7.31 -7.54
C LEU A 131 -10.17 -7.90 -8.77
N THR A 132 -9.82 -7.40 -9.93
CA THR A 132 -10.21 -7.98 -11.23
C THR A 132 -9.16 -8.93 -11.76
N SER A 133 -7.89 -8.69 -11.41
CA SER A 133 -6.75 -9.54 -11.70
C SER A 133 -5.60 -9.20 -10.76
N GLY A 134 -4.70 -10.14 -10.53
CA GLY A 134 -3.52 -9.89 -9.71
C GLY A 134 -2.54 -11.03 -9.73
N LYS A 135 -1.35 -10.75 -9.19
CA LYS A 135 -0.27 -11.70 -9.03
C LYS A 135 0.39 -11.50 -7.68
N TYR A 136 0.68 -12.58 -7.02
CA TYR A 136 1.48 -12.58 -5.81
C TYR A 136 2.78 -13.35 -6.03
N ASN A 137 3.88 -12.63 -6.00
CA ASN A 137 5.21 -13.23 -6.07
C ASN A 137 5.66 -13.55 -4.65
N PHE A 138 5.59 -14.81 -4.31
CA PHE A 138 6.07 -15.34 -3.04
C PHE A 138 7.50 -15.81 -3.16
N SER A 139 8.38 -15.33 -2.31
CA SER A 139 9.75 -15.79 -2.20
C SER A 139 10.07 -16.20 -0.76
N ALA A 140 10.51 -17.43 -0.58
CA ALA A 140 10.97 -17.95 0.70
C ALA A 140 12.49 -17.98 0.73
N LEU A 141 13.10 -17.16 1.59
CA LEU A 141 14.56 -17.12 1.86
C LEU A 141 15.43 -16.97 0.59
N GLY A 142 14.90 -16.42 -0.51
CA GLY A 142 15.60 -16.32 -1.79
C GLY A 142 15.85 -17.64 -2.52
N LEU A 143 15.39 -18.78 -1.97
CA LEU A 143 15.64 -20.10 -2.50
C LEU A 143 14.47 -20.63 -3.35
N VAL A 144 13.25 -20.24 -3.01
CA VAL A 144 12.05 -20.68 -3.70
C VAL A 144 11.22 -19.43 -4.05
N SER A 145 10.96 -19.26 -5.33
CA SER A 145 10.02 -18.23 -5.82
C SER A 145 8.84 -18.90 -6.50
N ARG A 146 7.63 -18.44 -6.18
CA ARG A 146 6.37 -18.92 -6.77
C ARG A 146 5.48 -17.73 -7.09
N GLU A 147 4.92 -17.75 -8.28
CA GLU A 147 3.92 -16.78 -8.72
C GLU A 147 2.53 -17.38 -8.60
N PHE A 148 1.69 -16.77 -7.80
CA PHE A 148 0.28 -17.09 -7.65
C PHE A 148 -0.55 -16.10 -8.46
N ASN A 149 -1.50 -16.59 -9.25
CA ASN A 149 -2.45 -15.76 -9.96
C ASN A 149 -3.68 -15.55 -9.10
N ILE A 150 -3.96 -14.30 -8.73
CA ILE A 150 -5.12 -13.93 -7.93
C ILE A 150 -6.36 -13.93 -8.81
N GLN A 151 -7.40 -14.58 -8.33
CA GLN A 151 -8.65 -14.71 -9.05
C GLN A 151 -9.49 -13.44 -8.94
N SER A 152 -10.22 -13.15 -10.02
CA SER A 152 -11.19 -12.05 -10.04
C SER A 152 -12.26 -12.26 -8.98
N GLY A 153 -12.63 -11.18 -8.29
CA GLY A 153 -13.58 -11.22 -7.17
C GLY A 153 -12.91 -11.30 -5.80
N SER A 154 -11.61 -11.59 -5.74
CA SER A 154 -10.84 -11.43 -4.49
C SER A 154 -10.95 -10.02 -3.96
N SER A 155 -11.05 -9.85 -2.64
CA SER A 155 -11.29 -8.54 -2.05
C SER A 155 -10.47 -8.27 -0.79
N ILE A 156 -10.28 -6.98 -0.52
CA ILE A 156 -9.66 -6.46 0.69
C ILE A 156 -10.59 -5.39 1.26
N SER A 157 -10.97 -5.53 2.54
CA SER A 157 -11.79 -4.55 3.25
C SER A 157 -10.96 -3.86 4.33
N PHE A 158 -10.84 -2.54 4.20
CA PHE A 158 -10.09 -1.68 5.10
C PHE A 158 -11.00 -1.06 6.15
N SER A 159 -10.60 -1.12 7.42
CA SER A 159 -11.40 -0.64 8.57
C SER A 159 -10.64 0.32 9.48
N GLY A 160 -9.65 1.03 8.98
CA GLY A 160 -8.79 1.96 9.68
C GLY A 160 -7.34 1.51 9.66
N ASP A 161 -6.89 0.78 10.66
CA ASP A 161 -5.53 0.21 10.66
C ASP A 161 -5.37 -0.82 9.53
N ILE A 162 -4.38 -0.61 8.66
CA ILE A 162 -4.10 -1.48 7.52
C ILE A 162 -3.86 -2.94 7.93
N MET A 163 -3.25 -3.17 9.10
CA MET A 163 -2.99 -4.52 9.61
C MET A 163 -4.26 -5.25 10.08
N GLN A 164 -5.35 -4.49 10.32
CA GLN A 164 -6.67 -5.02 10.68
C GLN A 164 -7.58 -5.22 9.47
N SER A 165 -7.09 -4.94 8.26
CA SER A 165 -7.84 -5.18 7.03
C SER A 165 -8.21 -6.64 6.88
N SER A 166 -9.43 -6.90 6.42
CA SER A 166 -9.93 -8.27 6.16
C SER A 166 -9.62 -8.67 4.73
N LEU A 167 -9.16 -9.89 4.57
CA LEU A 167 -8.80 -10.49 3.29
C LEU A 167 -9.82 -11.57 2.90
N ASP A 168 -10.18 -11.61 1.62
CA ASP A 168 -10.86 -12.72 0.97
C ASP A 168 -10.24 -12.88 -0.43
N ILE A 169 -9.15 -13.64 -0.48
CA ILE A 169 -8.32 -13.76 -1.68
C ILE A 169 -8.25 -15.22 -2.10
N ASP A 170 -8.66 -15.47 -3.32
CA ASP A 170 -8.48 -16.74 -4.00
C ASP A 170 -7.30 -16.65 -4.98
N ALA A 171 -6.32 -17.54 -4.84
CA ALA A 171 -5.13 -17.54 -5.69
C ALA A 171 -4.83 -18.94 -6.21
N ILE A 172 -4.31 -19.04 -7.44
CA ILE A 172 -3.97 -20.28 -8.12
C ILE A 172 -2.49 -20.28 -8.50
N TYR A 173 -1.80 -21.34 -8.12
CA TYR A 173 -0.47 -21.66 -8.57
C TYR A 173 -0.49 -22.80 -9.57
N ASN A 174 0.01 -22.57 -10.76
CA ASN A 174 0.11 -23.56 -11.82
C ASN A 174 1.50 -24.18 -11.86
N THR A 175 1.59 -25.50 -11.80
CA THR A 175 2.87 -26.23 -11.88
C THR A 175 2.76 -27.51 -12.71
N LYS A 176 3.92 -27.99 -13.17
CA LYS A 176 4.01 -29.31 -13.83
C LYS A 176 4.73 -30.28 -12.90
N THR A 177 4.03 -31.28 -12.42
CA THR A 177 4.61 -32.30 -11.53
C THR A 177 4.14 -33.72 -11.90
N SER A 178 4.87 -34.71 -11.39
CA SER A 178 4.44 -36.10 -11.46
C SER A 178 3.46 -36.41 -10.34
N LEU A 179 2.33 -37.00 -10.67
CA LEU A 179 1.31 -37.41 -9.71
C LEU A 179 1.52 -38.84 -9.15
N SER A 180 2.60 -39.52 -9.52
CA SER A 180 2.87 -40.90 -9.13
C SER A 180 2.88 -41.13 -7.62
N THR A 181 3.39 -40.13 -6.86
CA THR A 181 3.40 -40.21 -5.38
C THR A 181 2.05 -39.94 -4.74
N LEU A 182 1.16 -39.19 -5.41
CA LEU A 182 -0.18 -38.87 -4.90
C LEU A 182 -1.21 -39.98 -5.23
N LEU A 183 -1.08 -40.59 -6.42
CA LEU A 183 -2.05 -41.55 -6.90
C LEU A 183 -1.66 -43.01 -6.60
N ALA A 184 -0.46 -43.25 -6.03
CA ALA A 184 0.12 -44.56 -5.80
C ALA A 184 0.07 -45.51 -7.04
N ASP A 185 0.08 -44.90 -8.23
CA ASP A 185 -0.05 -45.59 -9.52
C ASP A 185 1.33 -45.64 -10.22
N GLU A 186 1.93 -46.81 -10.25
CA GLU A 186 3.23 -47.03 -10.89
C GLU A 186 3.22 -46.80 -12.41
N SER A 187 2.04 -46.81 -13.05
CA SER A 187 1.92 -46.57 -14.49
C SER A 187 2.11 -45.10 -14.88
N SER A 188 2.04 -44.19 -13.91
CA SER A 188 2.20 -42.73 -14.12
C SER A 188 3.62 -42.20 -13.81
N VAL A 189 4.57 -43.11 -13.53
CA VAL A 189 5.97 -42.74 -13.28
C VAL A 189 6.56 -42.07 -14.51
N GLY A 190 7.06 -40.84 -14.32
CA GLY A 190 7.71 -40.03 -15.37
C GLY A 190 6.79 -39.14 -16.20
N THR A 191 5.47 -39.27 -16.11
CA THR A 191 4.54 -38.39 -16.82
C THR A 191 4.26 -37.16 -15.96
N ARG A 192 4.71 -35.98 -16.45
CA ARG A 192 4.40 -34.68 -15.82
C ARG A 192 3.06 -34.18 -16.33
N ARG A 193 2.18 -33.81 -15.42
CA ARG A 193 0.89 -33.19 -15.72
C ARG A 193 0.81 -31.77 -15.16
N ASN A 194 0.01 -30.93 -15.79
CA ASN A 194 -0.33 -29.64 -15.24
C ASN A 194 -1.20 -29.84 -14.00
N VAL A 195 -0.81 -29.22 -12.91
CA VAL A 195 -1.54 -29.25 -11.64
C VAL A 195 -1.80 -27.81 -11.23
N GLU A 196 -3.03 -27.53 -10.86
CA GLU A 196 -3.46 -26.29 -10.28
C GLU A 196 -3.59 -26.45 -8.76
N CYS A 197 -2.88 -25.61 -8.01
CA CYS A 197 -2.97 -25.57 -6.57
C CYS A 197 -3.71 -24.29 -6.18
N GLY A 198 -4.93 -24.43 -5.68
CA GLY A 198 -5.70 -23.31 -5.13
C GLY A 198 -5.26 -23.01 -3.71
N ILE A 199 -5.20 -21.74 -3.38
CA ILE A 199 -4.97 -21.23 -2.02
C ILE A 199 -6.02 -20.18 -1.75
N LYS A 200 -6.72 -20.32 -0.63
CA LYS A 200 -7.64 -19.30 -0.11
C LYS A 200 -7.00 -18.60 1.08
N ILE A 201 -6.96 -17.27 1.03
CA ILE A 201 -6.41 -16.44 2.09
C ILE A 201 -7.53 -15.61 2.67
N THR A 202 -7.83 -15.82 3.94
CA THR A 202 -8.91 -15.16 4.66
C THR A 202 -8.42 -14.53 5.96
N GLU A 203 -9.32 -13.90 6.67
CA GLU A 203 -9.11 -13.22 7.95
C GLU A 203 -8.30 -11.92 7.81
N LYS A 204 -7.54 -11.54 8.84
CA LYS A 204 -6.89 -10.23 8.91
C LYS A 204 -5.49 -10.28 8.31
N LEU A 205 -5.08 -9.17 7.69
CA LEU A 205 -3.74 -9.03 7.12
C LEU A 205 -2.62 -9.28 8.15
N SER A 206 -2.84 -8.93 9.43
CA SER A 206 -1.89 -9.19 10.52
C SER A 206 -1.74 -10.66 10.88
N ASN A 207 -2.74 -11.48 10.60
CA ASN A 207 -2.75 -12.91 10.89
C ASN A 207 -3.62 -13.66 9.87
N PRO A 208 -3.17 -13.78 8.61
CA PRO A 208 -3.95 -14.40 7.55
C PRO A 208 -4.06 -15.91 7.77
N ARG A 209 -5.23 -16.43 7.48
CA ARG A 209 -5.52 -17.87 7.45
C ARG A 209 -5.39 -18.37 6.01
N LEU A 210 -4.62 -19.42 5.83
CA LEU A 210 -4.40 -20.11 4.55
C LEU A 210 -5.18 -21.44 4.55
N GLU A 211 -5.97 -21.67 3.50
CA GLU A 211 -6.71 -22.91 3.26
C GLU A 211 -6.39 -23.49 1.88
#